data_8d7d352b033054648831c40a0dcee2b7
#
_entry.id   8d7d352b033054648831c40a0dcee2b7
#
_cell.length_a   1.000
_cell.length_b   1.000
_cell.length_c   1.000
_cell.angle_alpha   90.00
_cell.angle_beta   90.00
_cell.angle_gamma   90.00
#
_symmetry.space_group_name_H-M   'P 1'
#
loop_
_entity.id
_entity.type
_entity.pdbx_description
1 polymer ?
#
loop_
_entity_poly.entity_id
_entity_poly.type
_entity_poly.pdbx_seq_one_letter_code
_entity_poly.pdbx_strand_id
1 'polypeptide(L)'
;GSSDVCSSDLVESYTLSADGLVYTMKLRAGMKFHDGTPVTAKDAVASIKRWAPKDTNGAIMLKQGMTLAVVDDRTFTLTLKEAWGSTIDSMAKMSAKALYVYPEKDASMDGGTPITSNIGSGPFKFVANEFVPDSKVVYAKNTDYVPRAEPASWYAGGKVVKVDRVEWLIITDPATATAALDRGEVDWYETPPLDLLPTLKRNPNLTAKVHNPNGAIGIMRPNHLHPPFNNVKARQAFMHAVDQKDFMQAAVGSDPENWKTCWAFMACGTPTGTEKFAESYQKKDLAKAKELLKESGYKNEKEIGRAHV
;
A
#
# COMPACT_ATOMS: atom_id res chain seq x y z
N GLY A 1 5.44 -5.65 -11.13
CA GLY A 1 6.67 -5.12 -10.60
C GLY A 1 7.13 -5.93 -9.40
N SER A 2 8.36 -6.44 -9.43
CA SER A 2 8.97 -7.13 -8.31
C SER A 2 9.09 -6.15 -7.14
N SER A 3 8.26 -6.31 -6.13
CA SER A 3 8.20 -5.43 -4.98
C SER A 3 9.26 -5.82 -3.95
N ASP A 4 10.51 -5.45 -4.19
CA ASP A 4 11.55 -5.57 -3.17
C ASP A 4 11.60 -4.32 -2.34
N VAL A 5 10.89 -4.34 -1.23
CA VAL A 5 10.96 -3.27 -0.25
C VAL A 5 12.28 -3.43 0.50
N CYS A 6 13.13 -2.43 0.46
CA CYS A 6 14.52 -2.48 0.93
C CYS A 6 14.67 -3.09 2.34
N SER A 7 13.85 -2.68 3.29
CA SER A 7 13.95 -3.16 4.67
C SER A 7 13.25 -4.49 4.93
N SER A 8 12.24 -4.86 4.13
CA SER A 8 11.47 -6.10 4.36
C SER A 8 12.07 -7.35 3.71
N ASP A 9 12.90 -7.20 2.68
CA ASP A 9 13.50 -8.32 1.96
C ASP A 9 15.02 -8.26 1.89
N LEU A 10 15.60 -7.10 1.56
CA LEU A 10 17.03 -6.98 1.25
C LEU A 10 17.94 -6.82 2.47
N VAL A 11 17.45 -6.20 3.55
CA VAL A 11 18.26 -5.96 4.76
C VAL A 11 18.29 -7.20 5.64
N GLU A 12 19.48 -7.71 5.94
CA GLU A 12 19.73 -8.78 6.91
C GLU A 12 19.46 -8.31 8.34
N SER A 13 20.04 -7.17 8.70
CA SER A 13 19.95 -6.58 10.03
C SER A 13 20.24 -5.09 10.00
N TYR A 14 19.82 -4.40 11.05
CA TYR A 14 20.26 -3.03 11.29
C TYR A 14 20.59 -2.82 12.77
N THR A 15 21.44 -1.83 13.05
CA THR A 15 21.71 -1.33 14.39
C THR A 15 21.44 0.17 14.43
N LEU A 16 21.02 0.65 15.61
CA LEU A 16 20.77 2.06 15.88
C LEU A 16 21.78 2.54 16.92
N SER A 17 22.41 3.69 16.67
CA SER A 17 23.29 4.34 17.63
C SER A 17 22.53 4.71 18.91
N ALA A 18 23.27 4.87 20.03
CA ALA A 18 22.67 5.16 21.33
C ALA A 18 21.88 6.49 21.37
N ASP A 19 22.27 7.46 20.54
CA ASP A 19 21.58 8.74 20.37
C ASP A 19 20.36 8.66 19.42
N GLY A 20 20.13 7.50 18.79
CA GLY A 20 19.01 7.30 17.87
C GLY A 20 19.16 7.95 16.51
N LEU A 21 20.37 8.41 16.14
CA LEU A 21 20.59 9.21 14.93
C LEU A 21 21.13 8.40 13.76
N VAL A 22 21.92 7.35 14.00
CA VAL A 22 22.61 6.58 12.95
C VAL A 22 22.07 5.16 12.88
N TYR A 23 21.48 4.85 11.74
CA TYR A 23 21.08 3.49 11.36
C TYR A 23 22.19 2.87 10.50
N THR A 24 22.82 1.81 10.97
CA THR A 24 23.76 1.01 10.17
C THR A 24 23.03 -0.21 9.65
N MET A 25 22.84 -0.32 8.34
CA MET A 25 22.08 -1.36 7.68
C MET A 25 23.00 -2.30 6.93
N LYS A 26 22.81 -3.60 7.12
CA LYS A 26 23.56 -4.65 6.45
C LYS A 26 22.64 -5.43 5.51
N LEU A 27 23.00 -5.51 4.25
CA LEU A 27 22.29 -6.28 3.23
C LEU A 27 22.58 -7.77 3.37
N ARG A 28 21.60 -8.62 3.02
CA ARG A 28 21.77 -10.09 2.95
C ARG A 28 22.86 -10.44 1.93
N ALA A 29 23.54 -11.55 2.16
CA ALA A 29 24.54 -12.07 1.24
C ALA A 29 23.90 -12.78 0.03
N GLY A 30 24.62 -12.81 -1.09
CA GLY A 30 24.27 -13.61 -2.27
C GLY A 30 23.10 -13.12 -3.11
N MET A 31 22.55 -11.93 -2.82
CA MET A 31 21.47 -11.36 -3.61
C MET A 31 21.96 -10.86 -4.96
N LYS A 32 21.17 -11.13 -6.00
CA LYS A 32 21.45 -10.73 -7.38
C LYS A 32 20.25 -10.03 -7.99
N PHE A 33 20.53 -9.08 -8.87
CA PHE A 33 19.55 -8.57 -9.80
C PHE A 33 19.20 -9.60 -10.88
N HIS A 34 18.11 -9.36 -11.61
CA HIS A 34 17.63 -10.25 -12.68
C HIS A 34 18.62 -10.44 -13.83
N ASP A 35 19.57 -9.53 -14.00
CA ASP A 35 20.66 -9.61 -14.98
C ASP A 35 21.90 -10.37 -14.44
N GLY A 36 21.84 -10.88 -13.22
CA GLY A 36 22.92 -11.64 -12.56
C GLY A 36 23.92 -10.77 -11.79
N THR A 37 23.85 -9.44 -11.89
CA THR A 37 24.74 -8.56 -11.13
C THR A 37 24.41 -8.59 -9.63
N PRO A 38 25.40 -8.47 -8.73
CA PRO A 38 25.13 -8.47 -7.29
C PRO A 38 24.36 -7.22 -6.84
N VAL A 39 23.48 -7.39 -5.85
CA VAL A 39 22.85 -6.25 -5.16
C VAL A 39 23.81 -5.74 -4.11
N THR A 40 24.12 -4.44 -4.14
CA THR A 40 25.09 -3.80 -3.26
C THR A 40 24.51 -2.64 -2.46
N ALA A 41 25.25 -2.18 -1.47
CA ALA A 41 24.91 -1.00 -0.68
C ALA A 41 24.84 0.29 -1.53
N LYS A 42 25.58 0.36 -2.67
CA LYS A 42 25.48 1.48 -3.60
C LYS A 42 24.10 1.54 -4.27
N ASP A 43 23.56 0.39 -4.66
CA ASP A 43 22.22 0.28 -5.25
C ASP A 43 21.16 0.73 -4.26
N ALA A 44 21.26 0.27 -3.00
CA ALA A 44 20.35 0.68 -1.93
C ALA A 44 20.40 2.18 -1.65
N VAL A 45 21.60 2.75 -1.52
CA VAL A 45 21.80 4.19 -1.27
C VAL A 45 21.27 5.04 -2.43
N ALA A 46 21.57 4.68 -3.68
CA ALA A 46 21.07 5.38 -4.87
C ALA A 46 19.53 5.33 -4.94
N SER A 47 18.96 4.17 -4.64
CA SER A 47 17.50 3.98 -4.64
C SER A 47 16.79 4.79 -3.55
N ILE A 48 17.35 4.85 -2.33
CA ILE A 48 16.82 5.68 -1.24
C ILE A 48 16.88 7.16 -1.63
N LYS A 49 18.00 7.63 -2.20
CA LYS A 49 18.14 9.01 -2.68
C LYS A 49 17.12 9.37 -3.75
N ARG A 50 16.80 8.43 -4.66
CA ARG A 50 15.79 8.63 -5.69
C ARG A 50 14.36 8.63 -5.14
N TRP A 51 14.07 7.74 -4.18
CA TRP A 51 12.76 7.58 -3.56
C TRP A 51 12.39 8.74 -2.62
N ALA A 52 13.33 9.18 -1.77
CA ALA A 52 13.04 10.09 -0.67
C ALA A 52 12.37 11.42 -1.08
N PRO A 53 12.76 12.11 -2.17
CA PRO A 53 12.08 13.35 -2.58
C PRO A 53 10.65 13.14 -3.07
N LYS A 54 10.29 11.93 -3.47
CA LYS A 54 8.97 11.59 -4.06
C LYS A 54 7.98 11.04 -3.06
N ASP A 55 8.47 10.60 -1.91
CA ASP A 55 7.67 10.03 -0.83
C ASP A 55 7.48 11.03 0.30
N THR A 56 6.28 11.03 0.91
CA THR A 56 5.96 11.97 2.00
C THR A 56 6.88 11.80 3.21
N ASN A 57 7.13 10.56 3.62
CA ASN A 57 7.99 10.27 4.76
C ASN A 57 9.47 10.44 4.39
N GLY A 58 9.85 10.05 3.17
CA GLY A 58 11.17 10.32 2.63
C GLY A 58 11.50 11.82 2.61
N ALA A 59 10.54 12.66 2.21
CA ALA A 59 10.69 14.11 2.25
C ALA A 59 10.83 14.67 3.67
N ILE A 60 10.16 14.05 4.67
CA ILE A 60 10.37 14.38 6.09
C ILE A 60 11.80 14.04 6.50
N MET A 61 12.28 12.84 6.16
CA MET A 61 13.66 12.42 6.47
C MET A 61 14.69 13.37 5.85
N LEU A 62 14.48 13.83 4.61
CA LEU A 62 15.34 14.84 3.98
C LEU A 62 15.33 16.18 4.72
N LYS A 63 14.16 16.65 5.17
CA LYS A 63 14.05 17.87 6.00
C LYS A 63 14.77 17.72 7.34
N GLN A 64 14.80 16.52 7.90
CA GLN A 64 15.56 16.18 9.11
C GLN A 64 17.04 15.95 8.82
N GLY A 65 17.52 16.35 7.65
CA GLY A 65 18.92 16.31 7.28
C GLY A 65 19.47 14.91 7.05
N MET A 66 18.64 13.99 6.52
CA MET A 66 19.08 12.64 6.16
C MET A 66 20.31 12.67 5.28
N THR A 67 21.32 11.93 5.69
CA THR A 67 22.50 11.61 4.89
C THR A 67 22.70 10.12 4.77
N LEU A 68 23.31 9.68 3.67
CA LEU A 68 23.53 8.27 3.36
C LEU A 68 25.00 8.08 2.96
N ALA A 69 25.66 7.07 3.53
CA ALA A 69 27.03 6.72 3.22
C ALA A 69 27.17 5.20 3.02
N VAL A 70 27.90 4.79 1.99
CA VAL A 70 28.29 3.40 1.78
C VAL A 70 29.52 3.11 2.63
N VAL A 71 29.47 2.04 3.43
CA VAL A 71 30.58 1.59 4.29
C VAL A 71 31.39 0.51 3.57
N ASP A 72 30.69 -0.47 3.02
CA ASP A 72 31.25 -1.55 2.20
C ASP A 72 30.18 -2.03 1.19
N ASP A 73 30.46 -3.11 0.44
CA ASP A 73 29.54 -3.62 -0.59
C ASP A 73 28.17 -4.04 -0.06
N ARG A 74 28.04 -4.32 1.24
CA ARG A 74 26.80 -4.80 1.86
C ARG A 74 26.30 -3.91 2.99
N THR A 75 27.08 -2.91 3.39
CA THR A 75 26.79 -2.09 4.55
C THR A 75 26.69 -0.63 4.16
N PHE A 76 25.64 0.04 4.61
CA PHE A 76 25.47 1.49 4.48
C PHE A 76 24.91 2.09 5.76
N THR A 77 25.12 3.38 5.93
CA THR A 77 24.54 4.14 7.04
C THR A 77 23.52 5.15 6.53
N LEU A 78 22.48 5.34 7.35
CA LEU A 78 21.53 6.44 7.24
C LEU A 78 21.63 7.25 8.53
N THR A 79 21.93 8.54 8.42
CA THR A 79 22.07 9.44 9.56
C THR A 79 21.03 10.54 9.47
N LEU A 80 20.38 10.85 10.59
CA LEU A 80 19.44 11.95 10.76
C LEU A 80 20.03 12.97 11.74
N LYS A 81 19.61 14.24 11.70
CA LYS A 81 19.98 15.26 12.69
C LYS A 81 19.14 15.16 13.96
N GLU A 82 17.93 14.62 13.85
CA GLU A 82 16.99 14.41 14.96
C GLU A 82 16.47 12.97 14.91
N ALA A 83 16.34 12.33 16.06
CA ALA A 83 15.83 10.96 16.15
C ALA A 83 14.36 10.90 15.68
N TRP A 84 14.06 9.96 14.79
CA TRP A 84 12.72 9.76 14.27
C TRP A 84 12.32 8.28 14.26
N GLY A 85 11.41 7.91 15.16
CA GLY A 85 11.02 6.52 15.40
C GLY A 85 10.39 5.81 14.18
N SER A 86 9.84 6.55 13.21
CA SER A 86 9.22 5.98 12.02
C SER A 86 10.18 5.76 10.84
N THR A 87 11.48 5.87 11.02
CA THR A 87 12.48 5.76 9.95
C THR A 87 12.40 4.41 9.22
N ILE A 88 12.42 3.31 9.96
CA ILE A 88 12.36 1.96 9.38
C ILE A 88 10.99 1.69 8.75
N ASP A 89 9.90 2.00 9.45
CA ASP A 89 8.53 1.79 8.95
C ASP A 89 8.29 2.55 7.64
N SER A 90 8.88 3.73 7.50
CA SER A 90 8.75 4.54 6.29
C SER A 90 9.42 3.91 5.08
N MET A 91 10.56 3.25 5.27
CA MET A 91 11.26 2.52 4.21
C MET A 91 10.67 1.13 3.95
N ALA A 92 9.98 0.55 4.95
CA ALA A 92 9.36 -0.79 4.86
C ALA A 92 7.88 -0.77 4.44
N LYS A 93 7.28 0.40 4.24
CA LYS A 93 5.85 0.50 3.94
C LYS A 93 5.47 -0.19 2.63
N MET A 94 4.27 -0.79 2.62
CA MET A 94 3.70 -1.54 1.49
C MET A 94 2.74 -0.69 0.62
N SER A 95 2.57 0.58 0.94
CA SER A 95 1.63 1.48 0.25
C SER A 95 2.24 2.05 -1.03
N ALA A 96 1.45 2.87 -1.74
CA ALA A 96 1.92 3.63 -2.89
C ALA A 96 3.27 4.33 -2.62
N LYS A 97 4.15 4.35 -3.61
CA LYS A 97 5.52 4.86 -3.53
C LYS A 97 6.40 4.07 -2.55
N ALA A 98 6.25 2.75 -2.51
CA ALA A 98 7.18 1.88 -1.79
C ALA A 98 8.63 2.08 -2.29
N LEU A 99 9.58 1.88 -1.38
CA LEU A 99 10.99 1.94 -1.70
C LEU A 99 11.42 0.67 -2.43
N TYR A 100 11.60 0.75 -3.74
CA TYR A 100 12.20 -0.31 -4.55
C TYR A 100 13.68 -0.06 -4.73
N VAL A 101 14.48 -1.13 -4.75
CA VAL A 101 15.90 -1.07 -5.03
C VAL A 101 16.16 -1.42 -6.49
N TYR A 102 16.81 -0.51 -7.19
CA TYR A 102 17.22 -0.62 -8.58
C TYR A 102 18.75 -0.70 -8.67
N PRO A 103 19.33 -1.22 -9.76
CA PRO A 103 20.75 -1.05 -10.02
C PRO A 103 21.16 0.44 -9.92
N GLU A 104 22.32 0.73 -9.35
CA GLU A 104 22.81 2.11 -9.13
C GLU A 104 22.72 2.96 -10.40
N LYS A 105 23.08 2.38 -11.58
CA LYS A 105 23.00 3.05 -12.87
C LYS A 105 21.60 3.59 -13.18
N ASP A 106 20.56 2.84 -12.82
CA ASP A 106 19.15 3.20 -13.07
C ASP A 106 18.63 4.15 -11.97
N ALA A 107 18.97 3.86 -10.71
CA ALA A 107 18.58 4.68 -9.58
C ALA A 107 19.19 6.09 -9.61
N SER A 108 20.39 6.24 -10.15
CA SER A 108 21.13 7.51 -10.24
C SER A 108 20.73 8.39 -11.42
N MET A 109 19.85 7.92 -12.32
CA MET A 109 19.26 8.77 -13.35
C MET A 109 18.51 9.94 -12.72
N ASP A 110 18.39 11.05 -13.46
CA ASP A 110 17.59 12.19 -12.99
C ASP A 110 16.22 11.76 -12.47
N GLY A 111 15.83 12.31 -11.33
CA GLY A 111 14.60 11.92 -10.62
C GLY A 111 13.30 12.07 -11.43
N GLY A 112 13.30 12.92 -12.45
CA GLY A 112 12.19 13.10 -13.40
C GLY A 112 12.15 12.03 -14.50
N THR A 113 13.28 11.37 -14.79
CA THR A 113 13.40 10.38 -15.87
C THR A 113 12.80 9.04 -15.41
N PRO A 114 11.81 8.47 -16.13
CA PRO A 114 11.30 7.14 -15.83
C PRO A 114 12.39 6.07 -16.00
N ILE A 115 12.45 5.13 -15.06
CA ILE A 115 13.27 3.92 -15.22
C ILE A 115 12.54 3.00 -16.20
N THR A 116 13.19 2.66 -17.29
CA THR A 116 12.63 1.79 -18.34
C THR A 116 13.15 0.36 -18.25
N SER A 117 14.21 0.11 -17.46
CA SER A 117 14.66 -1.24 -17.18
C SER A 117 13.65 -1.97 -16.30
N ASN A 118 13.42 -3.26 -16.61
CA ASN A 118 12.60 -4.12 -15.78
C ASN A 118 13.47 -5.00 -14.86
N ILE A 119 14.66 -4.51 -14.51
CA ILE A 119 15.63 -5.22 -13.69
C ILE A 119 15.32 -4.95 -12.22
N GLY A 120 14.94 -5.99 -11.50
CA GLY A 120 14.77 -6.02 -10.06
C GLY A 120 15.57 -7.17 -9.47
N SER A 121 15.41 -7.42 -8.16
CA SER A 121 16.05 -8.53 -7.44
C SER A 121 15.04 -9.51 -6.83
N GLY A 122 13.79 -9.44 -7.25
CA GLY A 122 12.68 -10.21 -6.72
C GLY A 122 12.59 -11.64 -7.25
N PRO A 123 11.58 -12.40 -6.73
CA PRO A 123 11.39 -13.81 -7.02
C PRO A 123 10.89 -14.11 -8.44
N PHE A 124 10.51 -13.08 -9.22
CA PHE A 124 10.05 -13.22 -10.60
C PHE A 124 10.75 -12.24 -11.53
N LYS A 125 11.06 -12.71 -12.74
CA LYS A 125 11.65 -11.93 -13.84
C LYS A 125 10.57 -11.57 -14.87
N PHE A 126 10.52 -10.33 -15.31
CA PHE A 126 9.64 -9.89 -16.39
C PHE A 126 10.06 -10.48 -17.73
N VAL A 127 9.10 -11.01 -18.49
CA VAL A 127 9.33 -11.63 -19.82
C VAL A 127 8.92 -10.64 -20.91
N ALA A 128 9.87 -9.79 -21.30
CA ALA A 128 9.61 -8.63 -22.17
C ALA A 128 9.07 -8.99 -23.56
N ASN A 129 9.53 -10.10 -24.15
CA ASN A 129 9.09 -10.55 -25.47
C ASN A 129 7.66 -11.15 -25.50
N GLU A 130 7.05 -11.33 -24.33
CA GLU A 130 5.67 -11.81 -24.21
C GLU A 130 4.72 -10.75 -23.62
N PHE A 131 5.23 -9.56 -23.36
CA PHE A 131 4.41 -8.45 -22.92
C PHE A 131 3.58 -7.90 -24.08
N VAL A 132 2.28 -7.82 -23.86
CA VAL A 132 1.32 -7.18 -24.77
C VAL A 132 0.61 -6.07 -24.01
N PRO A 133 0.85 -4.78 -24.34
CA PRO A 133 0.21 -3.67 -23.69
C PRO A 133 -1.30 -3.84 -23.63
N ASP A 134 -1.91 -3.48 -22.50
CA ASP A 134 -3.36 -3.55 -22.23
C ASP A 134 -3.99 -4.95 -22.35
N SER A 135 -3.18 -6.00 -22.49
CA SER A 135 -3.66 -7.37 -22.66
C SER A 135 -3.00 -8.36 -21.72
N LYS A 136 -1.66 -8.44 -21.74
CA LYS A 136 -0.96 -9.50 -21.01
C LYS A 136 0.38 -9.03 -20.46
N VAL A 137 0.66 -9.38 -19.20
CA VAL A 137 1.99 -9.23 -18.57
C VAL A 137 2.47 -10.59 -18.10
N VAL A 138 3.70 -10.94 -18.42
CA VAL A 138 4.25 -12.28 -18.14
C VAL A 138 5.49 -12.18 -17.26
N TYR A 139 5.54 -13.06 -16.27
CA TYR A 139 6.66 -13.22 -15.36
C TYR A 139 7.09 -14.68 -15.29
N ALA A 140 8.38 -14.92 -15.30
CA ALA A 140 9.00 -16.24 -15.06
C ALA A 140 9.68 -16.25 -13.69
N LYS A 141 9.72 -17.42 -13.06
CA LYS A 141 10.42 -17.65 -11.81
C LYS A 141 11.90 -17.25 -11.91
N ASN A 142 12.39 -16.50 -10.93
CA ASN A 142 13.81 -16.20 -10.78
C ASN A 142 14.46 -17.31 -9.96
N THR A 143 15.21 -18.19 -10.63
CA THR A 143 15.90 -19.32 -9.97
C THR A 143 17.10 -18.88 -9.13
N ASP A 144 17.60 -17.66 -9.34
CA ASP A 144 18.72 -17.10 -8.56
C ASP A 144 18.23 -16.35 -7.29
N TYR A 145 16.90 -16.21 -7.13
CA TYR A 145 16.37 -15.55 -5.96
C TYR A 145 16.54 -16.41 -4.69
N VAL A 146 17.10 -15.79 -3.67
CA VAL A 146 17.30 -16.43 -2.35
C VAL A 146 16.24 -15.90 -1.38
N PRO A 147 15.20 -16.68 -1.03
CA PRO A 147 14.19 -16.25 -0.07
C PRO A 147 14.80 -16.09 1.33
N ARG A 148 14.16 -15.27 2.17
CA ARG A 148 14.47 -15.20 3.60
C ARG A 148 14.08 -16.53 4.27
N ALA A 149 14.74 -16.86 5.38
CA ALA A 149 14.44 -18.07 6.15
C ALA A 149 13.19 -17.92 7.03
N GLU A 150 12.84 -16.69 7.39
CA GLU A 150 11.68 -16.41 8.23
C GLU A 150 10.37 -16.75 7.49
N PRO A 151 9.32 -17.20 8.19
CA PRO A 151 8.01 -17.43 7.59
C PRO A 151 7.48 -16.21 6.85
N ALA A 152 6.77 -16.43 5.75
CA ALA A 152 6.11 -15.37 5.02
C ALA A 152 5.10 -14.62 5.91
N SER A 153 5.17 -13.29 5.91
CA SER A 153 4.25 -12.40 6.62
C SER A 153 3.91 -11.22 5.72
N TRP A 154 2.79 -11.31 5.03
CA TRP A 154 2.40 -10.33 4.00
C TRP A 154 3.52 -10.16 2.95
N TYR A 155 4.05 -8.94 2.81
CA TYR A 155 5.17 -8.65 1.90
C TYR A 155 6.54 -8.90 2.53
N ALA A 156 6.61 -9.25 3.82
CA ALA A 156 7.85 -9.57 4.54
C ALA A 156 8.05 -11.08 4.66
N GLY A 157 9.24 -11.47 5.12
CA GLY A 157 9.62 -12.88 5.31
C GLY A 157 9.96 -13.59 4.00
N GLY A 158 9.96 -14.90 4.05
CA GLY A 158 10.37 -15.75 2.92
C GLY A 158 9.36 -15.79 1.79
N LYS A 159 9.76 -15.30 0.63
CA LYS A 159 8.96 -15.36 -0.62
C LYS A 159 9.30 -16.62 -1.40
N VAL A 160 8.72 -17.74 -1.01
CA VAL A 160 8.96 -19.03 -1.65
C VAL A 160 8.05 -19.20 -2.87
N VAL A 161 8.62 -19.13 -4.06
CA VAL A 161 7.90 -19.28 -5.33
C VAL A 161 7.55 -20.74 -5.59
N LYS A 162 6.25 -21.01 -5.76
CA LYS A 162 5.70 -22.38 -5.98
C LYS A 162 5.27 -22.64 -7.42
N VAL A 163 5.29 -21.62 -8.28
CA VAL A 163 4.90 -21.70 -9.70
C VAL A 163 6.05 -21.20 -10.58
N ASP A 164 6.18 -21.76 -11.77
CA ASP A 164 7.30 -21.40 -12.64
C ASP A 164 7.01 -20.15 -13.48
N ARG A 165 5.73 -19.82 -13.64
CA ARG A 165 5.27 -18.73 -14.49
C ARG A 165 4.00 -18.10 -13.94
N VAL A 166 3.87 -16.80 -14.13
CA VAL A 166 2.66 -16.03 -13.84
C VAL A 166 2.29 -15.20 -15.08
N GLU A 167 1.07 -15.33 -15.53
CA GLU A 167 0.51 -14.52 -16.62
C GLU A 167 -0.62 -13.66 -16.05
N TRP A 168 -0.47 -12.35 -16.12
CA TRP A 168 -1.53 -11.42 -15.77
C TRP A 168 -2.29 -11.05 -17.04
N LEU A 169 -3.52 -11.52 -17.12
CA LEU A 169 -4.44 -11.19 -18.21
C LEU A 169 -5.28 -9.98 -17.83
N ILE A 170 -5.36 -8.99 -18.70
CA ILE A 170 -6.17 -7.79 -18.50
C ILE A 170 -7.52 -8.02 -19.16
N ILE A 171 -8.51 -8.42 -18.38
CA ILE A 171 -9.90 -8.62 -18.82
C ILE A 171 -10.72 -7.47 -18.24
N THR A 172 -11.13 -6.52 -19.09
CA THR A 172 -11.77 -5.28 -18.66
C THR A 172 -13.23 -5.45 -18.23
N ASP A 173 -13.92 -6.43 -18.81
CA ASP A 173 -15.31 -6.74 -18.45
C ASP A 173 -15.38 -7.71 -17.27
N PRO A 174 -15.99 -7.32 -16.13
CA PRO A 174 -16.03 -8.16 -14.94
C PRO A 174 -16.83 -9.46 -15.11
N ALA A 175 -17.86 -9.47 -15.94
CA ALA A 175 -18.65 -10.68 -16.18
C ALA A 175 -17.83 -11.70 -16.99
N THR A 176 -17.07 -11.22 -17.98
CA THR A 176 -16.14 -12.04 -18.76
C THR A 176 -15.01 -12.60 -17.87
N ALA A 177 -14.43 -11.77 -16.99
CA ALA A 177 -13.38 -12.21 -16.04
C ALA A 177 -13.93 -13.26 -15.06
N THR A 178 -15.16 -13.08 -14.56
CA THR A 178 -15.84 -14.05 -13.69
C THR A 178 -16.08 -15.38 -14.42
N ALA A 179 -16.54 -15.32 -15.67
CA ALA A 179 -16.78 -16.51 -16.48
C ALA A 179 -15.48 -17.25 -16.83
N ALA A 180 -14.38 -16.53 -17.08
CA ALA A 180 -13.08 -17.13 -17.32
C ALA A 180 -12.57 -17.90 -16.07
N LEU A 181 -12.74 -17.34 -14.87
CA LEU A 181 -12.42 -18.03 -13.62
C LEU A 181 -13.32 -19.26 -13.42
N ASP A 182 -14.61 -19.12 -13.64
CA ASP A 182 -15.58 -20.21 -13.45
C ASP A 182 -15.32 -21.41 -14.37
N ARG A 183 -14.82 -21.16 -15.58
CA ARG A 183 -14.41 -22.19 -16.55
C ARG A 183 -12.98 -22.70 -16.37
N GLY A 184 -12.21 -22.14 -15.43
CA GLY A 184 -10.81 -22.53 -15.23
C GLY A 184 -9.86 -22.03 -16.32
N GLU A 185 -10.22 -20.98 -17.06
CA GLU A 185 -9.35 -20.32 -18.04
C GLU A 185 -8.31 -19.43 -17.36
N VAL A 186 -8.61 -18.99 -16.13
CA VAL A 186 -7.69 -18.31 -15.23
C VAL A 186 -7.76 -18.94 -13.83
N ASP A 187 -6.66 -18.88 -13.09
CA ASP A 187 -6.52 -19.50 -11.76
C ASP A 187 -6.88 -18.57 -10.61
N TRP A 188 -6.86 -17.27 -10.85
CA TRP A 188 -7.07 -16.26 -9.80
C TRP A 188 -7.73 -15.01 -10.36
N TYR A 189 -8.74 -14.52 -9.64
CA TYR A 189 -9.35 -13.21 -9.83
C TYR A 189 -9.27 -12.42 -8.51
N GLU A 190 -8.44 -11.39 -8.48
CA GLU A 190 -8.06 -10.69 -7.24
C GLU A 190 -9.22 -9.91 -6.60
N THR A 191 -9.98 -9.18 -7.40
CA THR A 191 -11.05 -8.28 -6.93
C THR A 191 -12.33 -8.45 -7.75
N PRO A 192 -13.00 -9.61 -7.64
CA PRO A 192 -14.29 -9.79 -8.33
C PRO A 192 -15.34 -8.83 -7.74
N PRO A 193 -16.26 -8.31 -8.55
CA PRO A 193 -17.41 -7.56 -8.04
C PRO A 193 -18.18 -8.38 -7.02
N LEU A 194 -18.57 -7.73 -5.92
CA LEU A 194 -19.22 -8.41 -4.79
C LEU A 194 -20.58 -9.02 -5.16
N ASP A 195 -21.32 -8.45 -6.10
CA ASP A 195 -22.57 -8.96 -6.65
C ASP A 195 -22.40 -10.26 -7.47
N LEU A 196 -21.19 -10.51 -8.01
CA LEU A 196 -20.85 -11.75 -8.73
C LEU A 196 -20.30 -12.85 -7.81
N LEU A 197 -19.90 -12.55 -6.58
CA LEU A 197 -19.39 -13.53 -5.63
C LEU A 197 -20.34 -14.70 -5.36
N PRO A 198 -21.67 -14.52 -5.21
CA PRO A 198 -22.58 -15.65 -5.03
C PRO A 198 -22.56 -16.65 -6.18
N THR A 199 -22.27 -16.20 -7.41
CA THR A 199 -22.11 -17.09 -8.56
C THR A 199 -20.84 -17.90 -8.47
N LEU A 200 -19.70 -17.27 -8.14
CA LEU A 200 -18.43 -17.96 -7.95
C LEU A 200 -18.44 -18.94 -6.76
N LYS A 201 -19.09 -18.57 -5.66
CA LYS A 201 -19.23 -19.44 -4.47
C LYS A 201 -20.04 -20.73 -4.73
N ARG A 202 -20.84 -20.79 -5.81
CA ARG A 202 -21.57 -22.01 -6.19
C ARG A 202 -20.71 -23.06 -6.88
N ASN A 203 -19.57 -22.65 -7.46
CA ASN A 203 -18.65 -23.58 -8.10
C ASN A 203 -17.78 -24.27 -7.01
N PRO A 204 -17.90 -25.61 -6.83
CA PRO A 204 -17.18 -26.33 -5.80
C PRO A 204 -15.66 -26.37 -6.02
N ASN A 205 -15.19 -26.05 -7.22
CA ASN A 205 -13.77 -26.01 -7.56
C ASN A 205 -13.14 -24.65 -7.23
N LEU A 206 -13.93 -23.64 -6.85
CA LEU A 206 -13.44 -22.31 -6.53
C LEU A 206 -13.43 -22.06 -5.01
N THR A 207 -12.45 -21.31 -4.56
CA THR A 207 -12.36 -20.87 -3.17
C THR A 207 -12.33 -19.34 -3.13
N ALA A 208 -13.39 -18.73 -2.57
CA ALA A 208 -13.41 -17.30 -2.29
C ALA A 208 -12.96 -17.03 -0.86
N LYS A 209 -11.93 -16.18 -0.70
CA LYS A 209 -11.39 -15.79 0.61
C LYS A 209 -11.14 -14.30 0.67
N VAL A 210 -11.43 -13.71 1.83
CA VAL A 210 -10.98 -12.35 2.12
C VAL A 210 -9.46 -12.37 2.34
N HIS A 211 -8.72 -11.77 1.42
CA HIS A 211 -7.26 -11.71 1.48
C HIS A 211 -6.78 -10.70 2.52
N ASN A 212 -7.39 -9.51 2.55
CA ASN A 212 -7.07 -8.47 3.52
C ASN A 212 -8.19 -8.31 4.56
N PRO A 213 -8.06 -8.85 5.79
CA PRO A 213 -9.09 -8.75 6.82
C PRO A 213 -9.32 -7.32 7.33
N ASN A 214 -8.37 -6.40 7.10
CA ASN A 214 -8.54 -4.97 7.42
C ASN A 214 -9.38 -4.24 6.36
N GLY A 215 -9.56 -4.84 5.19
CA GLY A 215 -10.40 -4.32 4.12
C GLY A 215 -9.88 -3.02 3.50
N ALA A 216 -10.78 -2.33 2.79
CA ALA A 216 -10.60 -0.97 2.31
C ALA A 216 -11.37 -0.01 3.21
N ILE A 217 -10.83 1.19 3.45
CA ILE A 217 -11.49 2.21 4.27
C ILE A 217 -12.15 3.22 3.34
N GLY A 218 -13.48 3.36 3.45
CA GLY A 218 -14.19 4.48 2.84
C GLY A 218 -13.90 5.77 3.62
N ILE A 219 -13.45 6.81 2.95
CA ILE A 219 -13.14 8.10 3.56
C ILE A 219 -13.97 9.19 2.90
N MET A 220 -14.72 9.96 3.69
CA MET A 220 -15.28 11.22 3.26
C MET A 220 -14.39 12.35 3.77
N ARG A 221 -13.90 13.21 2.87
CA ARG A 221 -12.97 14.29 3.21
C ARG A 221 -13.58 15.65 2.87
N PRO A 222 -14.23 16.32 3.84
CA PRO A 222 -14.71 17.69 3.66
C PRO A 222 -13.55 18.66 3.41
N ASN A 223 -13.76 19.67 2.57
CA ASN A 223 -12.78 20.74 2.40
C ASN A 223 -12.90 21.75 3.54
N HIS A 224 -11.94 21.75 4.46
CA HIS A 224 -11.94 22.62 5.63
C HIS A 224 -11.59 24.09 5.31
N LEU A 225 -11.24 24.43 4.09
CA LEU A 225 -10.92 25.80 3.68
C LEU A 225 -12.15 26.59 3.23
N HIS A 226 -13.28 25.90 2.96
CA HIS A 226 -14.48 26.50 2.42
C HIS A 226 -15.71 26.27 3.33
N PRO A 227 -16.66 27.24 3.37
CA PRO A 227 -17.95 27.02 4.02
C PRO A 227 -18.70 25.83 3.37
N PRO A 228 -19.49 25.09 4.15
CA PRO A 228 -19.68 25.23 5.62
C PRO A 228 -18.59 24.49 6.41
N PHE A 229 -17.75 23.69 5.77
CA PHE A 229 -16.84 22.78 6.48
C PHE A 229 -15.57 23.45 7.02
N ASN A 230 -15.34 24.73 6.79
CA ASN A 230 -14.39 25.54 7.56
C ASN A 230 -14.85 25.75 9.02
N ASN A 231 -16.14 25.56 9.32
CA ASN A 231 -16.70 25.61 10.68
C ASN A 231 -16.72 24.22 11.31
N VAL A 232 -16.18 24.10 12.53
CA VAL A 232 -16.11 22.83 13.26
C VAL A 232 -17.50 22.27 13.58
N LYS A 233 -18.50 23.14 13.87
CA LYS A 233 -19.87 22.71 14.19
C LYS A 233 -20.57 22.10 12.96
N ALA A 234 -20.31 22.62 11.77
CA ALA A 234 -20.80 22.01 10.53
C ALA A 234 -20.22 20.61 10.31
N ARG A 235 -18.92 20.42 10.58
CA ARG A 235 -18.31 19.09 10.53
C ARG A 235 -18.87 18.12 11.56
N GLN A 236 -19.08 18.58 12.80
CA GLN A 236 -19.72 17.79 13.85
C GLN A 236 -21.17 17.46 13.52
N ALA A 237 -21.92 18.40 12.97
CA ALA A 237 -23.29 18.17 12.50
C ALA A 237 -23.32 17.05 11.44
N PHE A 238 -22.39 17.09 10.50
CA PHE A 238 -22.26 16.04 9.50
C PHE A 238 -21.98 14.67 10.11
N MET A 239 -21.06 14.57 11.08
CA MET A 239 -20.74 13.31 11.77
C MET A 239 -21.97 12.74 12.52
N HIS A 240 -22.82 13.57 13.15
CA HIS A 240 -24.05 13.11 13.77
C HIS A 240 -25.15 12.71 12.78
N ALA A 241 -25.09 13.18 11.54
CA ALA A 241 -26.07 12.86 10.50
C ALA A 241 -25.75 11.56 9.75
N VAL A 242 -24.50 11.09 9.79
CA VAL A 242 -24.03 9.93 9.04
C VAL A 242 -24.36 8.62 9.78
N ASP A 243 -24.80 7.61 9.02
CA ASP A 243 -24.79 6.23 9.45
C ASP A 243 -23.83 5.45 8.57
N GLN A 244 -22.74 4.93 9.13
CA GLN A 244 -21.75 4.17 8.37
C GLN A 244 -22.35 2.91 7.73
N LYS A 245 -23.34 2.28 8.36
CA LYS A 245 -24.03 1.12 7.83
C LYS A 245 -24.72 1.44 6.51
N ASP A 246 -25.44 2.58 6.45
CA ASP A 246 -26.13 3.00 5.21
C ASP A 246 -25.13 3.14 4.05
N PHE A 247 -23.96 3.75 4.32
CA PHE A 247 -22.89 3.89 3.32
C PHE A 247 -22.29 2.55 2.91
N MET A 248 -22.02 1.66 3.87
CA MET A 248 -21.46 0.35 3.56
C MET A 248 -22.41 -0.49 2.74
N GLN A 249 -23.69 -0.51 3.10
CA GLN A 249 -24.70 -1.25 2.33
C GLN A 249 -24.87 -0.71 0.90
N ALA A 250 -24.80 0.60 0.74
CA ALA A 250 -24.85 1.21 -0.60
C ALA A 250 -23.61 0.91 -1.44
N ALA A 251 -22.42 0.80 -0.82
CA ALA A 251 -21.16 0.59 -1.53
C ALA A 251 -20.88 -0.88 -1.86
N VAL A 252 -21.22 -1.82 -0.96
CA VAL A 252 -20.79 -3.24 -1.04
C VAL A 252 -21.91 -4.24 -0.80
N GLY A 253 -23.17 -3.77 -0.77
CA GLY A 253 -24.35 -4.62 -0.58
C GLY A 253 -24.70 -4.90 0.88
N SER A 254 -25.79 -5.62 1.09
CA SER A 254 -26.37 -5.86 2.42
C SER A 254 -25.72 -7.01 3.20
N ASP A 255 -24.86 -7.81 2.56
CA ASP A 255 -24.21 -8.95 3.21
C ASP A 255 -23.20 -8.45 4.28
N PRO A 256 -23.46 -8.74 5.58
CA PRO A 256 -22.62 -8.25 6.67
C PRO A 256 -21.20 -8.86 6.70
N GLU A 257 -20.94 -9.92 5.95
CA GLU A 257 -19.59 -10.49 5.81
C GLU A 257 -18.65 -9.58 5.00
N ASN A 258 -19.20 -8.71 4.14
CA ASN A 258 -18.44 -7.87 3.23
C ASN A 258 -18.02 -6.51 3.83
N TRP A 259 -18.55 -6.13 4.99
CA TRP A 259 -18.27 -4.83 5.59
C TRP A 259 -18.39 -4.82 7.11
N LYS A 260 -17.79 -3.83 7.73
CA LYS A 260 -17.97 -3.51 9.14
C LYS A 260 -17.88 -2.00 9.36
N THR A 261 -18.54 -1.49 10.36
CA THR A 261 -18.40 -0.10 10.80
C THR A 261 -17.14 0.06 11.64
N CYS A 262 -16.52 1.25 11.58
CA CYS A 262 -15.34 1.58 12.36
C CYS A 262 -15.30 3.09 12.61
N TRP A 263 -15.29 3.50 13.88
CA TRP A 263 -15.30 4.89 14.30
C TRP A 263 -13.91 5.38 14.71
N ALA A 264 -12.87 4.67 14.32
CA ALA A 264 -11.48 5.06 14.51
C ALA A 264 -10.95 5.85 13.30
N PHE A 265 -10.00 6.74 13.54
CA PHE A 265 -9.28 7.44 12.48
C PHE A 265 -8.37 6.48 11.68
N MET A 266 -7.73 5.55 12.39
CA MET A 266 -7.00 4.42 11.79
C MET A 266 -7.89 3.19 11.77
N ALA A 267 -7.63 2.24 10.88
CA ALA A 267 -8.46 1.04 10.73
C ALA A 267 -8.66 0.31 12.06
N CYS A 268 -9.90 -0.04 12.38
CA CYS A 268 -10.22 -0.85 13.54
C CYS A 268 -9.55 -2.22 13.44
N GLY A 269 -9.06 -2.73 14.57
CA GLY A 269 -8.32 -3.99 14.64
C GLY A 269 -6.82 -3.85 14.34
N THR A 270 -6.34 -2.64 14.06
CA THR A 270 -4.90 -2.36 13.97
C THR A 270 -4.37 -1.81 15.32
N PRO A 271 -3.06 -1.91 15.60
CA PRO A 271 -2.49 -1.39 16.85
C PRO A 271 -2.73 0.09 17.11
N THR A 272 -2.95 0.88 16.07
CA THR A 272 -3.21 2.31 16.12
C THR A 272 -4.69 2.66 16.05
N GLY A 273 -5.56 1.67 15.81
CA GLY A 273 -7.00 1.85 15.73
C GLY A 273 -7.62 1.99 17.13
N THR A 274 -8.22 3.15 17.42
CA THR A 274 -8.96 3.40 18.67
C THR A 274 -10.26 4.13 18.38
N GLU A 275 -11.35 3.67 18.98
CA GLU A 275 -12.67 4.29 18.89
C GLU A 275 -12.96 5.19 20.08
N LYS A 276 -11.98 5.43 20.98
CA LYS A 276 -12.11 6.38 22.07
C LYS A 276 -12.47 7.76 21.52
N PHE A 277 -13.40 8.43 22.22
CA PHE A 277 -13.94 9.75 21.88
C PHE A 277 -14.89 9.78 20.67
N ALA A 278 -15.23 8.63 20.11
CA ALA A 278 -16.18 8.54 19.01
C ALA A 278 -17.60 8.14 19.47
N GLU A 279 -17.80 7.88 20.74
CA GLU A 279 -19.03 7.30 21.32
C GLU A 279 -20.28 8.12 20.98
N SER A 280 -20.16 9.45 20.95
CA SER A 280 -21.25 10.36 20.59
C SER A 280 -21.68 10.31 19.12
N TYR A 281 -20.82 9.76 18.24
CA TYR A 281 -21.05 9.67 16.80
C TYR A 281 -21.46 8.27 16.33
N GLN A 282 -21.42 7.27 17.21
CA GLN A 282 -21.74 5.89 16.86
C GLN A 282 -23.21 5.65 16.56
N LYS A 283 -24.08 6.56 16.98
CA LYS A 283 -25.50 6.57 16.66
C LYS A 283 -25.86 7.85 15.93
N LYS A 284 -26.55 7.68 14.79
CA LYS A 284 -27.13 8.78 14.04
C LYS A 284 -28.06 9.60 14.93
N ASP A 285 -27.81 10.89 15.04
CA ASP A 285 -28.60 11.85 15.80
C ASP A 285 -28.91 13.09 14.94
N LEU A 286 -30.03 13.02 14.21
CA LEU A 286 -30.47 14.11 13.34
C LEU A 286 -30.92 15.36 14.12
N ALA A 287 -31.35 15.23 15.37
CA ALA A 287 -31.72 16.39 16.19
C ALA A 287 -30.45 17.19 16.54
N LYS A 288 -29.44 16.49 17.05
CA LYS A 288 -28.13 17.11 17.34
C LYS A 288 -27.44 17.65 16.07
N ALA A 289 -27.54 16.93 14.96
CA ALA A 289 -27.02 17.41 13.67
C ALA A 289 -27.65 18.75 13.26
N LYS A 290 -28.99 18.87 13.35
CA LYS A 290 -29.71 20.11 13.04
C LYS A 290 -29.35 21.28 13.95
N GLU A 291 -29.22 21.01 15.26
CA GLU A 291 -28.80 22.00 16.26
C GLU A 291 -27.40 22.56 15.89
N LEU A 292 -26.41 21.68 15.71
CA LEU A 292 -25.03 22.04 15.37
C LEU A 292 -24.94 22.76 14.01
N LEU A 293 -25.73 22.33 13.04
CA LEU A 293 -25.78 22.99 11.74
C LEU A 293 -26.32 24.41 11.85
N LYS A 294 -27.36 24.63 12.64
CA LYS A 294 -27.88 25.98 12.95
C LYS A 294 -26.81 26.83 13.65
N GLU A 295 -26.13 26.27 14.64
CA GLU A 295 -25.07 26.96 15.38
C GLU A 295 -23.85 27.28 14.51
N SER A 296 -23.61 26.51 13.43
CA SER A 296 -22.53 26.78 12.48
C SER A 296 -22.77 28.03 11.63
N GLY A 297 -24.01 28.53 11.59
CA GLY A 297 -24.39 29.65 10.73
C GLY A 297 -24.57 29.26 9.26
N TYR A 298 -24.74 27.98 8.95
CA TYR A 298 -24.97 27.48 7.59
C TYR A 298 -26.21 28.13 6.96
N LYS A 299 -26.05 28.67 5.75
CA LYS A 299 -27.07 29.43 5.02
C LYS A 299 -27.48 28.77 3.70
N ASN A 300 -27.42 27.45 3.62
CA ASN A 300 -27.67 26.65 2.42
C ASN A 300 -26.66 26.95 1.28
N GLU A 301 -25.41 27.18 1.63
CA GLU A 301 -24.31 27.24 0.67
C GLU A 301 -24.27 25.94 -0.16
N LYS A 302 -24.05 26.09 -1.45
CA LYS A 302 -24.02 24.95 -2.38
C LYS A 302 -22.79 24.09 -2.11
N GLU A 303 -23.02 22.83 -1.76
CA GLU A 303 -21.96 21.83 -1.65
C GLU A 303 -21.75 21.15 -3.01
N ILE A 304 -20.50 21.13 -3.46
CA ILE A 304 -20.09 20.39 -4.66
C ILE A 304 -19.31 19.18 -4.21
N GLY A 305 -19.94 18.01 -4.29
CA GLY A 305 -19.28 16.74 -4.05
C GLY A 305 -18.66 16.20 -5.34
N ARG A 306 -17.46 15.64 -5.25
CA ARG A 306 -16.86 14.81 -6.29
C ARG A 306 -16.64 13.44 -5.68
N ALA A 307 -17.46 12.47 -6.05
CA ALA A 307 -17.20 11.08 -5.73
C ALA A 307 -16.14 10.54 -6.70
N HIS A 308 -15.00 10.12 -6.18
CA HIS A 308 -14.11 9.22 -6.90
C HIS A 308 -14.42 7.81 -6.39
N VAL A 309 -15.06 7.05 -7.22
CA VAL A 309 -15.21 5.61 -7.04
C VAL A 309 -14.03 4.93 -7.69
#